data_6138b239da90cf4c5057707b01fb71a5
#
_entry.id   6138b239da90cf4c5057707b01fb71a5
#
_cell.length_a   1.000
_cell.length_b   1.000
_cell.length_c   1.000
_cell.angle_alpha   90.00
_cell.angle_beta   90.00
_cell.angle_gamma   90.00
#
_symmetry.space_group_name_H-M   'P 1'
#
loop_
_entity.id
_entity.type
_entity.pdbx_description
1 polymer ?
#
loop_
_entity_poly.entity_id
_entity_poly.type
_entity_poly.pdbx_seq_one_letter_code
_entity_poly.pdbx_strand_id
1 'polypeptide(L)'
;LRPEENPLLSSPLIWSVEDNIVFLSVNYSISDDILENAIPFIETSNNSYTIEKMDLTKEQTLTISDEKGLARTYTVVTNRITYNLPVFYIEIEDDKEVTSKDEYLNAKITIDASTASGHFPSLEEKDALIRGRGHYSWKFPKTPYKIRFENKTSVLGLEPSKNWVLLANYVDRSLMQNYIALEMGKILENIPYHSS
;
A
#
# COMPACT_ATOMS: atom_id res chain seq x y z
N LEU A 1 -14.41 3.26 7.40
CA LEU A 1 -14.63 1.85 7.70
C LEU A 1 -13.49 1.35 8.57
N ARG A 2 -13.77 0.75 9.70
CA ARG A 2 -12.78 0.17 10.59
C ARG A 2 -12.62 -1.32 10.33
N PRO A 3 -11.40 -1.85 10.29
CA PRO A 3 -11.18 -3.29 10.08
C PRO A 3 -11.88 -4.18 11.10
N GLU A 4 -12.04 -3.70 12.36
CA GLU A 4 -12.70 -4.45 13.44
C GLU A 4 -14.18 -4.71 13.14
N GLU A 5 -14.83 -3.77 12.44
CA GLU A 5 -16.25 -3.84 12.08
C GLU A 5 -16.44 -4.40 10.66
N ASN A 6 -15.38 -4.42 9.88
CA ASN A 6 -15.33 -4.91 8.51
C ASN A 6 -14.13 -5.83 8.33
N PRO A 7 -14.12 -7.03 8.91
CA PRO A 7 -12.95 -7.90 9.07
C PRO A 7 -12.28 -8.35 7.76
N LEU A 8 -12.94 -8.14 6.63
CA LEU A 8 -12.38 -8.43 5.31
C LEU A 8 -11.66 -7.23 4.66
N LEU A 9 -11.61 -6.09 5.37
CA LEU A 9 -10.83 -4.93 4.94
C LEU A 9 -9.43 -5.00 5.57
N SER A 10 -8.43 -5.22 4.75
CA SER A 10 -7.02 -5.29 5.19
C SER A 10 -6.37 -3.92 5.41
N SER A 11 -7.03 -2.83 5.02
CA SER A 11 -6.50 -1.48 5.18
C SER A 11 -7.61 -0.43 5.28
N PRO A 12 -7.35 0.73 5.93
CA PRO A 12 -8.30 1.84 5.95
C PRO A 12 -8.58 2.34 4.53
N LEU A 13 -9.83 2.68 4.25
CA LEU A 13 -10.22 3.25 2.98
C LEU A 13 -9.71 4.69 2.85
N ILE A 14 -9.27 5.03 1.65
CA ILE A 14 -8.97 6.41 1.29
C ILE A 14 -10.30 7.11 1.00
N TRP A 15 -10.49 8.27 1.59
CA TRP A 15 -11.68 9.08 1.39
C TRP A 15 -11.35 10.55 1.21
N SER A 16 -12.18 11.25 0.46
CA SER A 16 -12.16 12.71 0.31
C SER A 16 -13.58 13.25 0.32
N VAL A 17 -13.75 14.52 0.64
CA VAL A 17 -15.04 15.21 0.62
C VAL A 17 -14.91 16.46 -0.23
N GLU A 18 -15.75 16.55 -1.25
CA GLU A 18 -15.87 17.74 -2.11
C GLU A 18 -17.37 18.02 -2.30
N ASP A 19 -17.80 19.26 -2.09
CA ASP A 19 -19.17 19.73 -2.35
C ASP A 19 -20.30 18.82 -1.80
N ASN A 20 -20.16 18.33 -0.56
CA ASN A 20 -21.05 17.35 0.07
C ASN A 20 -21.07 15.96 -0.59
N ILE A 21 -20.09 15.64 -1.41
CA ILE A 21 -19.87 14.28 -1.91
C ILE A 21 -18.70 13.66 -1.16
N VAL A 22 -18.92 12.46 -0.62
CA VAL A 22 -17.89 11.63 0.00
C VAL A 22 -17.45 10.60 -1.03
N PHE A 23 -16.24 10.72 -1.53
CA PHE A 23 -15.64 9.74 -2.41
C PHE A 23 -14.90 8.69 -1.57
N LEU A 24 -15.31 7.44 -1.68
CA LEU A 24 -14.62 6.30 -1.10
C LEU A 24 -13.83 5.59 -2.19
N SER A 25 -12.52 5.45 -2.01
CA SER A 25 -11.67 4.69 -2.91
C SER A 25 -11.42 3.30 -2.31
N VAL A 26 -11.88 2.28 -3.00
CA VAL A 26 -11.73 0.88 -2.60
C VAL A 26 -10.91 0.10 -3.64
N ASN A 27 -10.18 -0.91 -3.19
CA ASN A 27 -9.47 -1.78 -4.12
C ASN A 27 -10.47 -2.50 -5.03
N TYR A 28 -10.15 -2.60 -6.32
CA TYR A 28 -10.98 -3.30 -7.31
C TYR A 28 -11.27 -4.76 -6.93
N SER A 29 -10.33 -5.42 -6.24
CA SER A 29 -10.47 -6.82 -5.80
C SER A 29 -11.44 -7.03 -4.62
N ILE A 30 -11.91 -5.97 -3.95
CA ILE A 30 -12.90 -6.11 -2.88
C ILE A 30 -14.21 -6.60 -3.49
N SER A 31 -14.75 -7.71 -2.93
CA SER A 31 -16.00 -8.31 -3.40
C SER A 31 -17.20 -7.41 -3.11
N ASP A 32 -18.25 -7.54 -3.91
CA ASP A 32 -19.50 -6.81 -3.70
C ASP A 32 -20.13 -7.14 -2.37
N ASP A 33 -20.08 -8.40 -1.91
CA ASP A 33 -20.59 -8.83 -0.61
C ASP A 33 -20.06 -7.98 0.55
N ILE A 34 -18.78 -7.58 0.51
CA ILE A 34 -18.18 -6.73 1.53
C ILE A 34 -18.75 -5.32 1.45
N LEU A 35 -18.89 -4.79 0.25
CA LEU A 35 -19.38 -3.44 0.03
C LEU A 35 -20.90 -3.32 0.30
N GLU A 36 -21.68 -4.35 -0.03
CA GLU A 36 -23.11 -4.41 0.29
C GLU A 36 -23.42 -4.46 1.78
N ASN A 37 -22.43 -4.91 2.58
CA ASN A 37 -22.56 -5.11 4.01
C ASN A 37 -21.65 -4.19 4.84
N ALA A 38 -21.16 -3.11 4.26
CA ALA A 38 -20.24 -2.22 4.94
C ALA A 38 -20.90 -1.49 6.12
N ILE A 39 -20.16 -1.37 7.23
CA ILE A 39 -20.56 -0.61 8.41
C ILE A 39 -19.69 0.63 8.49
N PRO A 40 -20.18 1.80 8.06
CA PRO A 40 -19.43 3.04 8.17
C PRO A 40 -19.31 3.48 9.63
N PHE A 41 -18.12 3.93 9.99
CA PHE A 41 -17.87 4.60 11.25
C PHE A 41 -17.45 6.03 10.94
N ILE A 42 -18.13 6.99 11.57
CA ILE A 42 -17.86 8.41 11.38
C ILE A 42 -17.38 8.99 12.70
N GLU A 43 -16.20 9.57 12.67
CA GLU A 43 -15.63 10.28 13.79
C GLU A 43 -15.63 11.79 13.50
N THR A 44 -16.20 12.55 14.39
CA THR A 44 -16.15 14.02 14.37
C THR A 44 -15.35 14.50 15.56
N SER A 45 -15.00 15.77 15.60
CA SER A 45 -14.22 16.35 16.73
C SER A 45 -14.85 16.15 18.11
N ASN A 46 -16.15 15.91 18.20
CA ASN A 46 -16.88 15.83 19.48
C ASN A 46 -17.67 14.53 19.65
N ASN A 47 -18.00 13.81 18.59
CA ASN A 47 -18.85 12.62 18.67
C ASN A 47 -18.41 11.56 17.64
N SER A 48 -18.71 10.31 17.94
CA SER A 48 -18.56 9.18 17.02
C SER A 48 -19.93 8.55 16.75
N TYR A 49 -20.17 8.22 15.48
CA TYR A 49 -21.41 7.62 15.04
C TYR A 49 -21.12 6.30 14.34
N THR A 50 -21.75 5.23 14.78
CA THR A 50 -21.80 3.98 14.02
C THR A 50 -23.10 4.00 13.21
N ILE A 51 -22.96 3.82 11.91
CA ILE A 51 -24.10 3.75 11.00
C ILE A 51 -24.44 2.27 10.81
N GLU A 52 -25.72 1.96 10.79
CA GLU A 52 -26.15 0.65 10.39
C GLU A 52 -25.70 0.36 8.95
N LYS A 53 -25.65 -0.89 8.59
CA LYS A 53 -25.23 -1.44 7.32
C LYS A 53 -25.60 -0.55 6.11
N MET A 54 -24.61 -0.26 5.26
CA MET A 54 -24.73 0.54 4.04
C MET A 54 -24.27 -0.26 2.83
N ASP A 55 -25.05 -0.23 1.75
CA ASP A 55 -24.68 -0.84 0.47
C ASP A 55 -23.80 0.14 -0.35
N LEU A 56 -22.49 -0.02 -0.24
CA LEU A 56 -21.51 0.81 -0.94
C LEU A 56 -21.26 0.38 -2.40
N THR A 57 -21.99 -0.59 -2.93
CA THR A 57 -21.96 -0.91 -4.38
C THR A 57 -22.73 0.11 -5.21
N LYS A 58 -23.50 0.95 -4.56
CA LYS A 58 -24.35 1.99 -5.17
C LYS A 58 -24.10 3.34 -4.50
N GLU A 59 -24.46 4.39 -5.19
CA GLU A 59 -24.52 5.71 -4.60
C GLU A 59 -25.51 5.73 -3.44
N GLN A 60 -25.08 6.25 -2.31
CA GLN A 60 -25.86 6.30 -1.07
C GLN A 60 -25.96 7.72 -0.54
N THR A 61 -27.01 7.99 0.20
CA THR A 61 -27.18 9.26 0.90
C THR A 61 -26.95 9.06 2.39
N LEU A 62 -26.07 9.87 2.95
CA LEU A 62 -25.75 9.89 4.36
C LEU A 62 -26.17 11.22 4.98
N THR A 63 -27.05 11.19 5.95
CA THR A 63 -27.43 12.39 6.71
C THR A 63 -26.87 12.31 8.13
N ILE A 64 -26.10 13.31 8.50
CA ILE A 64 -25.53 13.46 9.84
C ILE A 64 -26.19 14.66 10.51
N SER A 65 -26.81 14.45 11.68
CA SER A 65 -27.43 15.50 12.47
C SER A 65 -26.63 15.74 13.76
N ASP A 66 -26.47 17.00 14.15
CA ASP A 66 -25.93 17.34 15.45
C ASP A 66 -27.01 17.29 16.56
N GLU A 67 -26.57 17.45 17.81
CA GLU A 67 -27.49 17.47 18.97
C GLU A 67 -28.49 18.62 18.95
N LYS A 68 -28.27 19.63 18.13
CA LYS A 68 -29.17 20.79 17.95
C LYS A 68 -30.14 20.60 16.79
N GLY A 69 -30.09 19.42 16.14
CA GLY A 69 -30.94 19.09 15.00
C GLY A 69 -30.52 19.69 13.67
N LEU A 70 -29.31 20.28 13.59
CA LEU A 70 -28.76 20.71 12.32
C LEU A 70 -28.27 19.48 11.55
N ALA A 71 -28.91 19.22 10.42
CA ALA A 71 -28.60 18.08 9.58
C ALA A 71 -27.77 18.48 8.35
N ARG A 72 -26.77 17.67 8.00
CA ARG A 72 -26.04 17.76 6.73
C ARG A 72 -26.18 16.46 5.99
N THR A 73 -26.48 16.55 4.72
CA THR A 73 -26.61 15.40 3.84
C THR A 73 -25.45 15.34 2.88
N TYR A 74 -24.87 14.15 2.78
CA TYR A 74 -23.76 13.85 1.88
C TYR A 74 -24.17 12.75 0.91
N THR A 75 -23.71 12.82 -0.31
CA THR A 75 -23.74 11.73 -1.26
C THR A 75 -22.48 10.90 -1.12
N VAL A 76 -22.60 9.61 -0.91
CA VAL A 76 -21.45 8.69 -0.82
C VAL A 76 -21.30 7.96 -2.14
N VAL A 77 -20.15 8.15 -2.79
CA VAL A 77 -19.80 7.53 -4.07
C VAL A 77 -18.60 6.62 -3.86
N THR A 78 -18.71 5.37 -4.24
CA THR A 78 -17.61 4.40 -4.13
C THR A 78 -16.92 4.26 -5.49
N ASN A 79 -15.65 4.61 -5.53
CA ASN A 79 -14.78 4.43 -6.69
C ASN A 79 -13.91 3.19 -6.48
N ARG A 80 -14.03 2.21 -7.38
CA ARG A 80 -13.09 1.09 -7.42
C ARG A 80 -11.81 1.54 -8.10
N ILE A 81 -10.72 1.50 -7.35
CA ILE A 81 -9.39 1.80 -7.87
C ILE A 81 -8.59 0.51 -7.98
N THR A 82 -7.92 0.34 -9.09
CA THR A 82 -6.82 -0.61 -9.19
C THR A 82 -5.60 0.06 -8.58
N TYR A 83 -4.97 -0.57 -7.59
CA TYR A 83 -3.62 -0.16 -7.20
C TYR A 83 -2.72 -0.50 -8.38
N ASN A 84 -2.33 0.53 -9.09
CA ASN A 84 -1.52 0.40 -10.29
C ASN A 84 -0.03 0.12 -9.97
N LEU A 85 0.23 -0.57 -8.87
CA LEU A 85 1.57 -0.90 -8.41
C LEU A 85 1.78 -2.42 -8.41
N PRO A 86 2.97 -2.88 -8.82
CA PRO A 86 3.34 -4.27 -8.67
C PRO A 86 3.30 -4.73 -7.21
N VAL A 87 2.85 -5.94 -6.97
CA VAL A 87 2.79 -6.55 -5.64
C VAL A 87 3.97 -7.51 -5.47
N PHE A 88 4.72 -7.32 -4.39
CA PHE A 88 5.80 -8.22 -3.98
C PHE A 88 5.28 -9.21 -2.94
N TYR A 89 5.37 -10.49 -3.25
CA TYR A 89 5.17 -11.57 -2.31
C TYR A 89 6.53 -12.07 -1.85
N ILE A 90 6.74 -12.10 -0.55
CA ILE A 90 7.99 -12.52 0.10
C ILE A 90 7.63 -13.61 1.11
N GLU A 91 7.91 -14.84 0.75
CA GLU A 91 7.69 -16.00 1.61
C GLU A 91 9.03 -16.40 2.24
N ILE A 92 9.11 -16.36 3.54
CA ILE A 92 10.33 -16.70 4.29
C ILE A 92 10.19 -18.12 4.82
N GLU A 93 11.25 -18.90 4.67
CA GLU A 93 11.30 -20.29 5.14
C GLU A 93 10.97 -20.39 6.64
N ASP A 94 10.09 -21.32 6.98
CA ASP A 94 9.58 -21.57 8.34
C ASP A 94 8.83 -20.37 8.94
N ASP A 95 8.27 -19.46 8.14
CA ASP A 95 7.57 -18.24 8.56
C ASP A 95 8.39 -17.37 9.56
N LYS A 96 9.72 -17.42 9.44
CA LYS A 96 10.63 -16.67 10.32
C LYS A 96 10.53 -15.18 10.09
N GLU A 97 10.64 -14.42 11.16
CA GLU A 97 10.77 -12.96 11.06
C GLU A 97 12.22 -12.54 10.75
N VAL A 98 12.36 -11.49 9.92
CA VAL A 98 13.67 -10.89 9.64
C VAL A 98 14.08 -9.99 10.80
N THR A 99 14.82 -10.53 11.75
CA THR A 99 15.27 -9.84 12.96
C THR A 99 16.73 -9.40 12.92
N SER A 100 17.51 -9.82 11.92
CA SER A 100 18.93 -9.53 11.78
C SER A 100 19.25 -8.73 10.52
N LYS A 101 20.28 -7.89 10.60
CA LYS A 101 20.92 -7.21 9.45
C LYS A 101 22.14 -7.95 8.92
N ASP A 102 22.61 -8.93 9.63
CA ASP A 102 23.86 -9.63 9.34
C ASP A 102 23.60 -11.03 8.82
N GLU A 103 22.55 -11.67 9.32
CA GLU A 103 22.14 -13.02 8.93
C GLU A 103 21.08 -12.99 7.83
N TYR A 104 21.30 -13.83 6.82
CA TYR A 104 20.31 -14.04 5.77
C TYR A 104 19.39 -15.22 6.10
N LEU A 105 18.12 -15.03 5.78
CA LEU A 105 17.10 -16.09 5.76
C LEU A 105 16.82 -16.51 4.32
N ASN A 106 16.48 -17.77 4.11
CA ASN A 106 15.96 -18.24 2.83
C ASN A 106 14.56 -17.66 2.61
N ALA A 107 14.30 -17.22 1.39
CA ALA A 107 13.01 -16.68 1.00
C ALA A 107 12.71 -17.01 -0.46
N LYS A 108 11.43 -16.99 -0.80
CA LYS A 108 10.92 -17.02 -2.16
C LYS A 108 10.31 -15.68 -2.50
N ILE A 109 10.64 -15.15 -3.67
CA ILE A 109 10.18 -13.85 -4.14
C ILE A 109 9.36 -14.04 -5.40
N THR A 110 8.12 -13.55 -5.35
CA THR A 110 7.23 -13.45 -6.52
C THR A 110 6.82 -11.99 -6.69
N ILE A 111 6.75 -11.51 -7.91
CA ILE A 111 6.25 -10.16 -8.21
C ILE A 111 5.10 -10.28 -9.20
N ASP A 112 3.93 -9.88 -8.76
CA ASP A 112 2.77 -9.75 -9.63
C ASP A 112 2.62 -8.30 -10.08
N ALA A 113 2.85 -8.08 -11.36
CA ALA A 113 2.65 -6.80 -12.02
C ALA A 113 1.46 -6.81 -13.00
N SER A 114 0.65 -7.88 -12.99
CA SER A 114 -0.45 -8.08 -13.96
C SER A 114 -1.52 -6.98 -13.91
N THR A 115 -1.71 -6.38 -12.73
CA THR A 115 -2.68 -5.29 -12.51
C THR A 115 -2.02 -3.91 -12.47
N ALA A 116 -0.69 -3.83 -12.58
CA ALA A 116 0.01 -2.56 -12.52
C ALA A 116 -0.22 -1.74 -13.80
N SER A 117 -0.48 -0.43 -13.64
CA SER A 117 -0.49 0.48 -14.78
C SER A 117 0.95 0.80 -15.16
N GLY A 118 1.39 0.18 -16.21
CA GLY A 118 2.74 0.31 -16.72
C GLY A 118 3.23 -1.05 -17.25
N HIS A 119 4.27 -1.00 -18.04
CA HIS A 119 4.83 -2.22 -18.62
C HIS A 119 5.91 -2.80 -17.69
N PHE A 120 5.50 -3.18 -16.48
CA PHE A 120 6.38 -3.87 -15.56
C PHE A 120 6.28 -5.38 -15.78
N PRO A 121 7.39 -6.09 -15.99
CA PRO A 121 7.37 -7.53 -16.04
C PRO A 121 7.12 -8.11 -14.64
N SER A 122 6.24 -9.10 -14.57
CA SER A 122 6.11 -9.94 -13.38
C SER A 122 7.36 -10.80 -13.21
N LEU A 123 7.62 -11.24 -12.00
CA LEU A 123 8.66 -12.21 -11.67
C LEU A 123 7.98 -13.46 -11.10
N GLU A 124 8.15 -14.58 -11.78
CA GLU A 124 7.76 -15.88 -11.23
C GLU A 124 8.61 -16.21 -9.99
N GLU A 125 8.08 -17.08 -9.14
CA GLU A 125 8.72 -17.48 -7.89
C GLU A 125 10.21 -17.80 -8.09
N LYS A 126 11.06 -17.14 -7.29
CA LYS A 126 12.51 -17.36 -7.26
C LYS A 126 13.04 -17.43 -5.86
N ASP A 127 13.95 -18.38 -5.68
CA ASP A 127 14.72 -18.49 -4.45
C ASP A 127 15.65 -17.28 -4.28
N ALA A 128 15.67 -16.76 -3.07
CA ALA A 128 16.47 -15.62 -2.69
C ALA A 128 16.87 -15.70 -1.21
N LEU A 129 17.79 -14.85 -0.84
CA LEU A 129 18.15 -14.61 0.55
C LEU A 129 17.66 -13.22 0.94
N ILE A 130 17.06 -13.10 2.13
CA ILE A 130 16.57 -11.84 2.66
C ILE A 130 17.19 -11.54 4.02
N ARG A 131 17.47 -10.29 4.30
CA ARG A 131 17.87 -9.79 5.61
C ARG A 131 17.47 -8.34 5.80
N GLY A 132 17.51 -7.87 7.04
CA GLY A 132 17.37 -6.45 7.34
C GLY A 132 18.50 -5.60 6.76
N ARG A 133 18.24 -4.31 6.60
CA ARG A 133 19.25 -3.33 6.19
C ARG A 133 19.00 -1.96 6.83
N GLY A 134 19.93 -1.05 6.64
CA GLY A 134 19.88 0.33 7.12
C GLY A 134 20.49 0.48 8.50
N HIS A 135 20.76 1.72 8.86
CA HIS A 135 21.25 2.06 10.19
C HIS A 135 20.12 2.66 11.04
N TYR A 136 19.69 3.86 10.72
CA TYR A 136 18.63 4.55 11.42
C TYR A 136 17.24 3.98 11.08
N SER A 137 16.99 3.70 9.80
CA SER A 137 15.73 3.17 9.30
C SER A 137 15.35 1.78 9.81
N TRP A 138 16.33 1.01 10.29
CA TRP A 138 16.10 -0.30 10.91
C TRP A 138 15.33 -0.23 12.24
N LYS A 139 15.32 0.93 12.88
CA LYS A 139 14.64 1.14 14.18
C LYS A 139 13.15 1.45 14.05
N PHE A 140 12.66 1.63 12.83
CA PHE A 140 11.25 1.97 12.61
C PHE A 140 10.38 0.71 12.45
N PRO A 141 9.06 0.83 12.74
CA PRO A 141 8.10 -0.28 12.60
C PRO A 141 8.07 -0.88 11.19
N LYS A 142 8.22 -0.06 10.14
CA LYS A 142 8.41 -0.53 8.77
C LYS A 142 9.91 -0.58 8.48
N THR A 143 10.42 -1.78 8.34
CA THR A 143 11.86 -2.03 8.15
C THR A 143 12.23 -2.19 6.67
N PRO A 144 13.39 -1.68 6.26
CA PRO A 144 13.92 -1.92 4.92
C PRO A 144 14.64 -3.27 4.84
N TYR A 145 14.61 -3.90 3.67
CA TYR A 145 15.21 -5.20 3.43
C TYR A 145 16.27 -5.16 2.34
N LYS A 146 17.20 -6.11 2.42
CA LYS A 146 18.11 -6.47 1.33
C LYS A 146 17.77 -7.87 0.86
N ILE A 147 17.54 -8.00 -0.45
CA ILE A 147 17.29 -9.26 -1.14
C ILE A 147 18.54 -9.61 -1.96
N ARG A 148 18.91 -10.88 -1.98
CA ARG A 148 20.02 -11.39 -2.78
C ARG A 148 19.59 -12.64 -3.51
N PHE A 149 19.53 -12.58 -4.83
CA PHE A 149 19.31 -13.73 -5.70
C PHE A 149 20.61 -14.50 -5.95
N GLU A 150 20.52 -15.77 -6.23
CA GLU A 150 21.67 -16.59 -6.62
C GLU A 150 22.29 -16.08 -7.93
N ASN A 151 21.44 -15.79 -8.91
CA ASN A 151 21.84 -15.26 -10.22
C ASN A 151 21.37 -13.82 -10.38
N LYS A 152 22.00 -13.08 -11.32
CA LYS A 152 21.50 -11.77 -11.71
C LYS A 152 20.07 -11.87 -12.17
N THR A 153 19.17 -11.17 -11.52
CA THR A 153 17.73 -11.17 -11.78
C THR A 153 17.26 -9.76 -12.07
N SER A 154 16.51 -9.56 -13.13
CA SER A 154 15.81 -8.30 -13.39
C SER A 154 14.56 -8.23 -12.52
N VAL A 155 14.36 -7.11 -11.86
CA VAL A 155 13.18 -6.81 -11.05
C VAL A 155 12.49 -5.61 -11.67
N LEU A 156 11.21 -5.76 -12.01
CA LEU A 156 10.39 -4.71 -12.65
C LEU A 156 10.97 -4.14 -13.95
N GLY A 157 11.76 -4.92 -14.68
CA GLY A 157 12.41 -4.47 -15.91
C GLY A 157 13.70 -3.69 -15.73
N LEU A 158 14.17 -3.51 -14.50
CA LEU A 158 15.47 -2.88 -14.23
C LEU A 158 16.63 -3.81 -14.60
N GLU A 159 17.82 -3.24 -14.77
CA GLU A 159 19.04 -3.97 -15.10
C GLU A 159 19.29 -5.13 -14.14
N PRO A 160 19.61 -6.35 -14.66
CA PRO A 160 19.74 -7.51 -13.81
C PRO A 160 20.85 -7.36 -12.75
N SER A 161 20.49 -7.55 -11.50
CA SER A 161 21.40 -7.53 -10.34
C SER A 161 21.19 -8.74 -9.44
N LYS A 162 22.25 -9.12 -8.72
CA LYS A 162 22.12 -10.11 -7.63
C LYS A 162 21.56 -9.50 -6.36
N ASN A 163 21.77 -8.22 -6.13
CA ASN A 163 21.42 -7.55 -4.90
C ASN A 163 20.39 -6.47 -5.14
N TRP A 164 19.28 -6.54 -4.40
CA TRP A 164 18.19 -5.60 -4.44
C TRP A 164 17.91 -5.04 -3.06
N VAL A 165 17.34 -3.85 -3.02
CA VAL A 165 17.02 -3.17 -1.77
C VAL A 165 15.57 -2.71 -1.82
N LEU A 166 14.80 -3.09 -0.81
CA LEU A 166 13.47 -2.56 -0.55
C LEU A 166 13.59 -1.45 0.49
N LEU A 167 13.34 -0.21 0.07
CA LEU A 167 13.35 0.94 0.96
C LEU A 167 12.00 1.05 1.67
N ALA A 168 12.04 1.25 2.98
CA ALA A 168 10.81 1.37 3.78
C ALA A 168 10.12 2.73 3.61
N ASN A 169 10.89 3.81 3.37
CA ASN A 169 10.42 5.20 3.30
C ASN A 169 9.50 5.62 4.47
N TYR A 170 9.69 5.02 5.65
CA TYR A 170 8.77 5.17 6.80
C TYR A 170 8.60 6.61 7.27
N VAL A 171 9.68 7.39 7.25
CA VAL A 171 9.65 8.80 7.70
C VAL A 171 9.21 9.77 6.60
N ASP A 172 9.19 9.31 5.36
CA ASP A 172 8.74 10.10 4.22
C ASP A 172 7.25 9.85 3.96
N ARG A 173 6.41 10.70 4.49
CA ARG A 173 4.95 10.60 4.33
C ARG A 173 4.48 10.73 2.87
N SER A 174 5.27 11.39 2.03
CA SER A 174 4.95 11.53 0.61
C SER A 174 5.33 10.30 -0.20
N LEU A 175 6.26 9.48 0.29
CA LEU A 175 6.94 8.38 -0.41
C LEU A 175 7.68 8.83 -1.68
N MET A 176 7.86 10.14 -1.87
CA MET A 176 8.36 10.74 -3.11
C MET A 176 9.80 11.25 -3.00
N GLN A 177 10.34 11.42 -1.79
CA GLN A 177 11.67 12.05 -1.62
C GLN A 177 12.77 11.27 -2.34
N ASN A 178 12.82 9.96 -2.18
CA ASN A 178 13.80 9.14 -2.87
C ASN A 178 13.57 9.15 -4.39
N TYR A 179 12.32 9.07 -4.83
CA TYR A 179 11.98 9.14 -6.25
C TYR A 179 12.46 10.47 -6.87
N ILE A 180 12.15 11.60 -6.25
CA ILE A 180 12.55 12.92 -6.72
C ILE A 180 14.09 13.03 -6.75
N ALA A 181 14.78 12.58 -5.70
CA ALA A 181 16.23 12.63 -5.64
C ALA A 181 16.88 11.80 -6.77
N LEU A 182 16.33 10.62 -7.06
CA LEU A 182 16.79 9.77 -8.15
C LEU A 182 16.51 10.39 -9.52
N GLU A 183 15.33 10.97 -9.74
CA GLU A 183 15.01 11.67 -11.00
C GLU A 183 15.90 12.91 -11.20
N MET A 184 16.15 13.67 -10.13
CA MET A 184 17.12 14.78 -10.19
C MET A 184 18.52 14.28 -10.54
N GLY A 185 18.94 13.13 -10.00
CA GLY A 185 20.22 12.51 -10.31
C GLY A 185 20.40 12.18 -11.80
N LYS A 186 19.31 11.82 -12.50
CA LYS A 186 19.33 11.56 -13.94
C LYS A 186 19.63 12.81 -14.78
N ILE A 187 19.27 13.99 -14.28
CA ILE A 187 19.42 15.27 -14.97
C ILE A 187 20.84 15.81 -14.80
N LEU A 188 21.54 15.39 -13.74
CA LEU A 188 22.88 15.85 -13.43
C LEU A 188 23.91 15.09 -14.29
N GLU A 189 24.42 15.74 -15.33
CA GLU A 189 25.53 15.24 -16.13
C GLU A 189 26.76 15.07 -15.24
N ASN A 190 27.53 14.02 -15.42
CA ASN A 190 28.76 13.68 -14.70
C ASN A 190 28.62 13.13 -13.26
N ILE A 191 27.45 12.84 -12.78
CA ILE A 191 27.28 12.08 -11.55
C ILE A 191 26.91 10.63 -11.92
N PRO A 192 27.71 9.62 -11.48
CA PRO A 192 27.33 8.22 -11.69
C PRO A 192 26.01 7.96 -11.01
N TYR A 193 24.96 7.79 -11.82
CA TYR A 193 23.63 7.51 -11.33
C TYR A 193 23.29 6.04 -11.60
N HIS A 194 22.92 5.35 -10.55
CA HIS A 194 22.35 4.02 -10.65
C HIS A 194 20.90 4.09 -10.19
N SER A 195 19.97 3.99 -11.16
CA SER A 195 18.57 3.73 -10.83
C SER A 195 18.48 2.36 -10.18
N SER A 196 17.91 2.28 -9.04
CA SER A 196 17.50 1.05 -8.40
C SER A 196 15.99 0.96 -8.40
#